data_4553eb4798d229cfd85d123c6e8cc10e
#
_entry.id   4553eb4798d229cfd85d123c6e8cc10e
#
_cell.length_a   1.000
_cell.length_b   1.000
_cell.length_c   1.000
_cell.angle_alpha   90.00
_cell.angle_beta   90.00
_cell.angle_gamma   90.00
#
_symmetry.space_group_name_H-M   'P 1'
#
loop_
_entity.id
_entity.type
_entity.pdbx_description
1 polymer ?
#
loop_
_entity_poly.entity_id
_entity_poly.type
_entity_poly.pdbx_seq_one_letter_code
_entity_poly.pdbx_strand_id
1 'polypeptide(L)'
;MALVLVTGAAGGLGRNTADALADEGHDVVVHVRNRARLADAEDTARWKGVVTGDLADLDEIRDVARQAAGFGRFDAVIHNAGVMNRPEDVTVNTVAPYLLTALMDKPARLVYLSSSMHHTGSTDLRRLAVGSASYDDTKLWVTTLALAFASRWEGTSSHAVDPGWVPTRMGGRGAPDDLTAGHETQAWLATHHDVTPSTGGYWYHRQTRTPHPATQDEQFQAQLLQALERHTGIALD
;
A
#
# COMPACT_ATOMS: atom_id res chain seq x y z
N MET A 1 -19.29 9.78 -1.47
CA MET A 1 -18.44 9.85 -0.26
C MET A 1 -17.98 8.45 0.08
N ALA A 2 -16.70 8.20 0.19
CA ALA A 2 -16.10 6.90 0.47
C ALA A 2 -15.33 6.96 1.79
N LEU A 3 -15.24 5.84 2.52
CA LEU A 3 -14.37 5.66 3.68
C LEU A 3 -13.05 5.05 3.20
N VAL A 4 -11.94 5.77 3.36
CA VAL A 4 -10.62 5.39 2.83
C VAL A 4 -9.59 5.30 3.94
N LEU A 5 -8.84 4.19 3.98
CA LEU A 5 -7.65 4.06 4.83
C LEU A 5 -6.39 4.37 4.01
N VAL A 6 -5.52 5.24 4.53
CA VAL A 6 -4.20 5.52 3.93
C VAL A 6 -3.10 5.19 4.91
N THR A 7 -2.23 4.21 4.60
CA THR A 7 -1.11 3.86 5.47
C THR A 7 0.10 4.76 5.23
N GLY A 8 0.87 5.07 6.30
CA GLY A 8 2.07 5.88 6.21
C GLY A 8 1.82 7.36 5.90
N ALA A 9 0.73 7.92 6.41
CA ALA A 9 0.27 9.27 6.08
C ALA A 9 0.83 10.40 6.99
N ALA A 10 1.94 10.16 7.69
CA ALA A 10 2.59 11.21 8.51
C ALA A 10 3.30 12.30 7.67
N GLY A 11 3.45 12.12 6.37
CA GLY A 11 4.09 13.07 5.46
C GLY A 11 4.25 12.49 4.06
N GLY A 12 4.80 13.30 3.14
CA GLY A 12 5.07 12.90 1.77
C GLY A 12 3.82 12.46 1.01
N LEU A 13 3.95 11.44 0.16
CA LEU A 13 2.86 10.95 -0.69
C LEU A 13 1.60 10.57 0.11
N GLY A 14 1.75 9.83 1.20
CA GLY A 14 0.60 9.38 2.00
C GLY A 14 -0.18 10.53 2.61
N ARG A 15 0.50 11.57 3.11
CA ARG A 15 -0.14 12.79 3.61
C ARG A 15 -0.87 13.52 2.49
N ASN A 16 -0.22 13.74 1.35
CA ASN A 16 -0.82 14.45 0.22
C ASN A 16 -2.03 13.69 -0.33
N THR A 17 -1.97 12.35 -0.39
CA THR A 17 -3.11 11.50 -0.77
C THR A 17 -4.28 11.66 0.19
N ALA A 18 -4.01 11.61 1.50
CA ALA A 18 -5.04 11.73 2.53
C ALA A 18 -5.70 13.11 2.51
N ASP A 19 -4.90 14.17 2.35
CA ASP A 19 -5.38 15.54 2.26
C ASP A 19 -6.22 15.76 1.00
N ALA A 20 -5.77 15.28 -0.17
CA ALA A 20 -6.52 15.40 -1.42
C ALA A 20 -7.88 14.69 -1.34
N LEU A 21 -7.93 13.47 -0.78
CA LEU A 21 -9.18 12.73 -0.59
C LEU A 21 -10.13 13.45 0.38
N ALA A 22 -9.61 14.04 1.46
CA ALA A 22 -10.41 14.81 2.41
C ALA A 22 -10.96 16.11 1.77
N ASP A 23 -10.17 16.79 0.95
CA ASP A 23 -10.58 17.99 0.21
C ASP A 23 -11.67 17.69 -0.84
N GLU A 24 -11.69 16.46 -1.39
CA GLU A 24 -12.76 15.94 -2.25
C GLU A 24 -14.02 15.50 -1.47
N GLY A 25 -14.02 15.60 -0.13
CA GLY A 25 -15.16 15.28 0.72
C GLY A 25 -15.29 13.80 1.08
N HIS A 26 -14.20 13.03 1.01
CA HIS A 26 -14.18 11.65 1.47
C HIS A 26 -13.84 11.54 2.97
N ASP A 27 -14.34 10.50 3.62
CA ASP A 27 -13.99 10.13 4.99
C ASP A 27 -12.63 9.42 4.99
N VAL A 28 -11.58 10.07 5.50
CA VAL A 28 -10.22 9.51 5.47
C VAL A 28 -9.77 9.10 6.87
N VAL A 29 -9.37 7.85 7.03
CA VAL A 29 -8.65 7.35 8.20
C VAL A 29 -7.17 7.23 7.82
N VAL A 30 -6.30 7.83 8.60
CA VAL A 30 -4.86 7.78 8.33
C VAL A 30 -4.15 6.86 9.32
N HIS A 31 -3.19 6.10 8.81
CA HIS A 31 -2.26 5.38 9.67
C HIS A 31 -0.94 6.14 9.78
N VAL A 32 -0.43 6.25 10.99
CA VAL A 32 0.92 6.77 11.30
C VAL A 32 1.61 5.85 12.30
N ARG A 33 2.95 5.76 12.26
CA ARG A 33 3.72 4.90 13.18
C ARG A 33 3.50 5.26 14.65
N ASN A 34 3.39 6.55 14.96
CA ASN A 34 3.02 7.08 16.27
C ASN A 34 2.48 8.50 16.13
N ARG A 35 1.68 8.95 17.11
CA ARG A 35 1.05 10.28 17.09
C ARG A 35 2.04 11.45 17.09
N ALA A 36 3.23 11.27 17.63
CA ALA A 36 4.29 12.28 17.60
C ALA A 36 4.81 12.60 16.17
N ARG A 37 4.44 11.80 15.19
CA ARG A 37 4.73 12.05 13.76
C ARG A 37 3.74 13.01 13.10
N LEU A 38 2.63 13.32 13.76
CA LEU A 38 1.65 14.32 13.29
C LEU A 38 2.10 15.68 13.81
N ALA A 39 2.24 16.66 12.90
CA ALA A 39 2.85 17.94 13.23
C ALA A 39 2.00 18.77 14.22
N ASP A 40 0.65 18.75 14.08
CA ASP A 40 -0.28 19.49 14.94
C ASP A 40 -1.65 18.83 15.04
N ALA A 41 -2.40 19.12 16.14
CA ALA A 41 -3.75 18.63 16.33
C ALA A 41 -4.75 19.19 15.28
N GLU A 42 -4.54 20.42 14.81
CA GLU A 42 -5.37 21.05 13.77
C GLU A 42 -5.23 20.31 12.42
N ASP A 43 -4.05 19.78 12.12
CA ASP A 43 -3.77 18.98 10.94
C ASP A 43 -4.61 17.69 10.87
N THR A 44 -5.04 17.17 12.01
CA THR A 44 -5.84 15.93 12.06
C THR A 44 -7.34 16.16 11.98
N ALA A 45 -7.81 17.40 12.16
CA ALA A 45 -9.23 17.74 12.18
C ALA A 45 -9.95 17.50 10.85
N ARG A 46 -9.20 17.46 9.73
CA ARG A 46 -9.73 17.19 8.39
C ARG A 46 -9.94 15.70 8.11
N TRP A 47 -9.36 14.81 8.92
CA TRP A 47 -9.50 13.38 8.76
C TRP A 47 -10.52 12.81 9.73
N LYS A 48 -11.22 11.77 9.31
CA LYS A 48 -12.19 11.05 10.16
C LYS A 48 -11.55 10.42 11.37
N GLY A 49 -10.30 10.00 11.26
CA GLY A 49 -9.58 9.40 12.36
C GLY A 49 -8.14 9.03 12.06
N VAL A 50 -7.45 8.62 13.13
CA VAL A 50 -6.04 8.23 13.10
C VAL A 50 -5.89 6.89 13.81
N VAL A 51 -5.27 5.92 13.13
CA VAL A 51 -4.80 4.66 13.70
C VAL A 51 -3.27 4.68 13.82
N THR A 52 -2.73 4.05 14.85
CA THR A 52 -1.29 4.10 15.14
C THR A 52 -0.71 2.72 15.38
N GLY A 53 0.52 2.50 14.90
CA GLY A 53 1.31 1.29 15.14
C GLY A 53 2.53 1.25 14.23
N ASP A 54 3.59 0.56 14.65
CA ASP A 54 4.76 0.36 13.80
C ASP A 54 4.53 -0.84 12.86
N LEU A 55 4.48 -0.57 11.56
CA LEU A 55 4.33 -1.63 10.54
C LEU A 55 5.57 -2.52 10.37
N ALA A 56 6.62 -2.29 11.16
CA ALA A 56 7.75 -3.20 11.29
C ALA A 56 7.52 -4.31 12.33
N ASP A 57 6.46 -4.22 13.15
CA ASP A 57 6.11 -5.16 14.20
C ASP A 57 4.77 -5.86 13.87
N LEU A 58 4.77 -7.21 13.88
CA LEU A 58 3.60 -8.00 13.50
C LEU A 58 2.42 -7.82 14.46
N ASP A 59 2.67 -7.62 15.75
CA ASP A 59 1.60 -7.43 16.74
C ASP A 59 1.01 -6.02 16.61
N GLU A 60 1.84 -5.01 16.35
CA GLU A 60 1.37 -3.66 16.08
C GLU A 60 0.58 -3.58 14.76
N ILE A 61 0.94 -4.36 13.73
CA ILE A 61 0.12 -4.46 12.50
C ILE A 61 -1.27 -5.02 12.82
N ARG A 62 -1.36 -6.06 13.66
CA ARG A 62 -2.65 -6.61 14.12
C ARG A 62 -3.46 -5.57 14.90
N ASP A 63 -2.78 -4.77 15.71
CA ASP A 63 -3.40 -3.68 16.46
C ASP A 63 -3.93 -2.58 15.55
N VAL A 64 -3.18 -2.21 14.50
CA VAL A 64 -3.63 -1.28 13.47
C VAL A 64 -4.90 -1.79 12.79
N ALA A 65 -4.94 -3.07 12.40
CA ALA A 65 -6.13 -3.68 11.80
C ALA A 65 -7.34 -3.62 12.76
N ARG A 66 -7.15 -3.90 14.06
CA ARG A 66 -8.22 -3.80 15.07
C ARG A 66 -8.71 -2.36 15.27
N GLN A 67 -7.81 -1.38 15.31
CA GLN A 67 -8.18 0.03 15.37
C GLN A 67 -8.96 0.45 14.12
N ALA A 68 -8.51 0.02 12.94
CA ALA A 68 -9.16 0.32 11.66
C ALA A 68 -10.58 -0.25 11.61
N ALA A 69 -10.79 -1.49 12.08
CA ALA A 69 -12.11 -2.12 12.14
C ALA A 69 -13.13 -1.30 12.95
N GLY A 70 -12.68 -0.50 13.91
CA GLY A 70 -13.54 0.41 14.69
C GLY A 70 -14.22 1.51 13.87
N PHE A 71 -13.73 1.80 12.67
CA PHE A 71 -14.34 2.76 11.73
C PHE A 71 -15.37 2.13 10.78
N GLY A 72 -15.47 0.80 10.76
CA GLY A 72 -16.31 0.03 9.85
C GLY A 72 -15.55 -0.48 8.61
N ARG A 73 -16.30 -1.04 7.65
CA ARG A 73 -15.71 -1.54 6.40
C ARG A 73 -15.28 -0.38 5.50
N PHE A 74 -14.03 -0.40 5.08
CA PHE A 74 -13.48 0.59 4.15
C PHE A 74 -13.98 0.36 2.72
N ASP A 75 -14.28 1.44 1.99
CA ASP A 75 -14.50 1.40 0.56
C ASP A 75 -13.17 1.20 -0.19
N ALA A 76 -12.10 1.83 0.32
CA ALA A 76 -10.77 1.68 -0.25
C ALA A 76 -9.68 1.62 0.82
N VAL A 77 -8.62 0.85 0.55
CA VAL A 77 -7.39 0.82 1.35
C VAL A 77 -6.19 1.12 0.46
N ILE A 78 -5.44 2.15 0.83
CA ILE A 78 -4.21 2.54 0.14
C ILE A 78 -3.01 2.13 1.00
N HIS A 79 -2.34 1.05 0.60
CA HIS A 79 -1.09 0.59 1.20
C HIS A 79 0.07 1.46 0.70
N ASN A 80 0.18 2.66 1.28
CA ASN A 80 1.18 3.65 0.87
C ASN A 80 2.45 3.59 1.73
N ALA A 81 2.38 3.07 2.96
CA ALA A 81 3.54 2.96 3.83
C ALA A 81 4.68 2.18 3.15
N GLY A 82 5.89 2.70 3.26
CA GLY A 82 7.07 2.05 2.73
C GLY A 82 8.36 2.64 3.30
N VAL A 83 9.38 1.82 3.32
CA VAL A 83 10.75 2.18 3.72
C VAL A 83 11.75 1.66 2.68
N MET A 84 12.96 2.18 2.66
CA MET A 84 13.98 1.78 1.69
C MET A 84 15.34 1.68 2.37
N ASN A 85 16.08 0.60 2.05
CA ASN A 85 17.41 0.29 2.59
C ASN A 85 17.40 0.21 4.12
N ARG A 86 16.41 -0.48 4.68
CA ARG A 86 16.20 -0.69 6.11
C ARG A 86 16.06 -2.18 6.43
N PRO A 87 16.45 -2.63 7.62
CA PRO A 87 16.20 -4.02 8.04
C PRO A 87 14.72 -4.42 7.96
N GLU A 88 13.82 -3.44 8.15
CA GLU A 88 12.38 -3.62 8.15
C GLU A 88 11.72 -3.58 6.75
N ASP A 89 12.49 -3.46 5.65
CA ASP A 89 11.95 -3.33 4.28
C ASP A 89 10.94 -4.44 3.95
N VAL A 90 11.24 -5.69 4.29
CA VAL A 90 10.36 -6.83 4.04
C VAL A 90 9.04 -6.69 4.79
N THR A 91 9.13 -6.39 6.09
CA THR A 91 7.94 -6.33 6.95
C THR A 91 7.05 -5.17 6.56
N VAL A 92 7.60 -3.97 6.41
CA VAL A 92 6.81 -2.77 6.11
C VAL A 92 6.26 -2.78 4.68
N ASN A 93 7.09 -3.19 3.69
CA ASN A 93 6.71 -3.03 2.28
C ASN A 93 5.87 -4.19 1.73
N THR A 94 5.95 -5.38 2.35
CA THR A 94 5.28 -6.58 1.81
C THR A 94 4.40 -7.28 2.85
N VAL A 95 4.93 -7.57 4.03
CA VAL A 95 4.20 -8.32 5.06
C VAL A 95 3.04 -7.49 5.63
N ALA A 96 3.27 -6.21 5.94
CA ALA A 96 2.21 -5.34 6.48
C ALA A 96 1.05 -5.13 5.50
N PRO A 97 1.26 -4.82 4.20
CA PRO A 97 0.18 -4.80 3.22
C PRO A 97 -0.61 -6.10 3.13
N TYR A 98 0.08 -7.26 3.14
CA TYR A 98 -0.57 -8.57 3.16
C TYR A 98 -1.41 -8.76 4.41
N LEU A 99 -0.81 -8.56 5.58
CA LEU A 99 -1.45 -8.85 6.86
C LEU A 99 -2.64 -7.92 7.14
N LEU A 100 -2.51 -6.62 6.84
CA LEU A 100 -3.64 -5.68 6.93
C LEU A 100 -4.78 -6.07 5.99
N THR A 101 -4.45 -6.48 4.76
CA THR A 101 -5.47 -6.93 3.79
C THR A 101 -6.18 -8.20 4.29
N ALA A 102 -5.44 -9.15 4.90
CA ALA A 102 -6.01 -10.40 5.42
C ALA A 102 -6.86 -10.22 6.68
N LEU A 103 -6.58 -9.19 7.49
CA LEU A 103 -7.23 -8.99 8.79
C LEU A 103 -8.41 -8.01 8.76
N MET A 104 -8.55 -7.22 7.70
CA MET A 104 -9.66 -6.28 7.58
C MET A 104 -10.80 -6.85 6.73
N ASP A 105 -12.01 -6.35 6.94
CA ASP A 105 -13.13 -6.64 6.03
C ASP A 105 -12.76 -6.27 4.60
N LYS A 106 -13.05 -7.16 3.63
CA LYS A 106 -12.69 -6.98 2.22
C LYS A 106 -13.19 -5.64 1.68
N PRO A 107 -12.31 -4.69 1.34
CA PRO A 107 -12.72 -3.40 0.79
C PRO A 107 -13.16 -3.55 -0.68
N ALA A 108 -13.87 -2.57 -1.21
CA ALA A 108 -14.16 -2.56 -2.64
C ALA A 108 -12.93 -2.28 -3.50
N ARG A 109 -11.91 -1.60 -2.93
CA ARG A 109 -10.70 -1.22 -3.66
C ARG A 109 -9.44 -1.37 -2.80
N LEU A 110 -8.39 -1.89 -3.43
CA LEU A 110 -7.04 -2.01 -2.89
C LEU A 110 -6.05 -1.28 -3.81
N VAL A 111 -5.23 -0.42 -3.24
CA VAL A 111 -4.17 0.29 -3.95
C VAL A 111 -2.84 0.06 -3.23
N TYR A 112 -1.85 -0.47 -3.95
CA TYR A 112 -0.54 -0.80 -3.39
C TYR A 112 0.54 0.08 -4.01
N LEU A 113 1.32 0.79 -3.18
CA LEU A 113 2.44 1.59 -3.66
C LEU A 113 3.63 0.70 -4.04
N SER A 114 3.83 0.59 -5.33
CA SER A 114 4.95 -0.05 -5.99
C SER A 114 6.10 0.95 -6.22
N SER A 115 6.94 0.66 -7.19
CA SER A 115 8.03 1.47 -7.74
C SER A 115 8.49 0.85 -9.06
N SER A 116 9.06 1.64 -9.97
CA SER A 116 9.76 1.12 -11.15
C SER A 116 10.90 0.14 -10.79
N MET A 117 11.46 0.25 -9.59
CA MET A 117 12.49 -0.67 -9.09
C MET A 117 12.00 -2.12 -8.94
N HIS A 118 10.69 -2.39 -8.94
CA HIS A 118 10.16 -3.76 -8.95
C HIS A 118 10.64 -4.57 -10.17
N HIS A 119 11.04 -3.91 -11.27
CA HIS A 119 11.54 -4.59 -12.46
C HIS A 119 12.88 -5.31 -12.26
N THR A 120 13.65 -4.93 -11.24
CA THR A 120 14.93 -5.55 -10.87
C THR A 120 14.84 -6.45 -9.63
N GLY A 121 13.63 -6.62 -9.09
CA GLY A 121 13.37 -7.48 -7.94
C GLY A 121 13.52 -8.96 -8.25
N SER A 122 13.86 -9.75 -7.24
CA SER A 122 14.05 -11.19 -7.31
C SER A 122 12.79 -11.96 -6.91
N THR A 123 12.52 -13.05 -7.62
CA THR A 123 11.49 -14.03 -7.26
C THR A 123 11.91 -15.03 -6.19
N ASP A 124 13.13 -14.92 -5.65
CA ASP A 124 13.62 -15.81 -4.60
C ASP A 124 12.99 -15.53 -3.23
N LEU A 125 11.88 -16.18 -2.95
CA LEU A 125 11.11 -16.01 -1.71
C LEU A 125 11.82 -16.52 -0.45
N ARG A 126 12.97 -17.20 -0.56
CA ARG A 126 13.78 -17.55 0.63
C ARG A 126 14.27 -16.30 1.34
N ARG A 127 14.48 -15.21 0.61
CA ARG A 127 14.89 -13.91 1.15
C ARG A 127 13.84 -13.30 2.08
N LEU A 128 12.55 -13.59 1.87
CA LEU A 128 11.47 -13.20 2.79
C LEU A 128 11.65 -13.86 4.15
N ALA A 129 11.89 -15.17 4.17
CA ALA A 129 12.01 -15.93 5.40
C ALA A 129 13.23 -15.53 6.27
N VAL A 130 14.33 -15.10 5.63
CA VAL A 130 15.57 -14.71 6.33
C VAL A 130 15.74 -13.20 6.45
N GLY A 131 14.78 -12.39 6.01
CA GLY A 131 14.84 -10.94 6.12
C GLY A 131 15.94 -10.27 5.30
N SER A 132 16.40 -10.90 4.19
CA SER A 132 17.53 -10.41 3.38
C SER A 132 17.11 -9.86 2.01
N ALA A 133 15.82 -9.58 1.81
CA ALA A 133 15.32 -9.01 0.57
C ALA A 133 15.74 -7.55 0.40
N SER A 134 16.04 -7.17 -0.84
CA SER A 134 16.28 -5.78 -1.20
C SER A 134 14.97 -5.00 -1.30
N TYR A 135 15.06 -3.67 -1.37
CA TYR A 135 13.91 -2.83 -1.67
C TYR A 135 13.20 -3.27 -2.97
N ASP A 136 13.96 -3.55 -4.02
CA ASP A 136 13.48 -4.01 -5.32
C ASP A 136 12.66 -5.30 -5.19
N ASP A 137 13.15 -6.26 -4.39
CA ASP A 137 12.45 -7.52 -4.12
C ASP A 137 11.10 -7.23 -3.45
N THR A 138 11.08 -6.35 -2.44
CA THR A 138 9.84 -6.01 -1.73
C THR A 138 8.85 -5.31 -2.64
N LYS A 139 9.32 -4.50 -3.59
CA LYS A 139 8.45 -3.82 -4.56
C LYS A 139 7.94 -4.77 -5.65
N LEU A 140 8.73 -5.77 -6.06
CA LEU A 140 8.23 -6.86 -6.90
C LEU A 140 7.12 -7.63 -6.17
N TRP A 141 7.34 -7.99 -4.92
CA TRP A 141 6.37 -8.79 -4.16
C TRP A 141 5.08 -8.04 -3.86
N VAL A 142 5.14 -6.76 -3.48
CA VAL A 142 3.91 -5.98 -3.26
C VAL A 142 3.14 -5.72 -4.56
N THR A 143 3.83 -5.57 -5.69
CA THR A 143 3.18 -5.50 -7.01
C THR A 143 2.51 -6.82 -7.35
N THR A 144 3.18 -7.93 -7.05
CA THR A 144 2.61 -9.29 -7.22
C THR A 144 1.37 -9.48 -6.35
N LEU A 145 1.39 -9.00 -5.10
CA LEU A 145 0.21 -9.03 -4.22
C LEU A 145 -0.98 -8.30 -4.83
N ALA A 146 -0.77 -7.08 -5.35
CA ALA A 146 -1.83 -6.30 -5.97
C ALA A 146 -2.51 -7.07 -7.12
N LEU A 147 -1.72 -7.73 -7.97
CA LEU A 147 -2.24 -8.49 -9.12
C LEU A 147 -2.87 -9.82 -8.67
N ALA A 148 -2.32 -10.47 -7.64
CA ALA A 148 -2.88 -11.69 -7.06
C ALA A 148 -4.27 -11.44 -6.44
N PHE A 149 -4.47 -10.33 -5.73
CA PHE A 149 -5.79 -9.96 -5.21
C PHE A 149 -6.77 -9.61 -6.33
N ALA A 150 -6.30 -8.94 -7.38
CA ALA A 150 -7.12 -8.62 -8.55
C ALA A 150 -7.72 -9.85 -9.23
N SER A 151 -6.98 -10.96 -9.25
CA SER A 151 -7.45 -12.22 -9.87
C SER A 151 -8.26 -13.11 -8.94
N ARG A 152 -8.12 -12.96 -7.62
CA ARG A 152 -8.69 -13.89 -6.62
C ARG A 152 -9.94 -13.35 -5.91
N TRP A 153 -10.04 -12.03 -5.74
CA TRP A 153 -11.13 -11.43 -4.98
C TRP A 153 -12.18 -10.82 -5.90
N GLU A 154 -13.22 -11.59 -6.20
CA GLU A 154 -14.37 -11.08 -6.91
C GLU A 154 -15.02 -9.91 -6.13
N GLY A 155 -15.37 -8.85 -6.84
CA GLY A 155 -15.98 -7.66 -6.26
C GLY A 155 -15.00 -6.67 -5.60
N THR A 156 -13.70 -6.99 -5.56
CA THR A 156 -12.64 -6.06 -5.12
C THR A 156 -11.74 -5.70 -6.30
N SER A 157 -11.62 -4.40 -6.61
CA SER A 157 -10.57 -3.96 -7.53
C SER A 157 -9.23 -3.83 -6.81
N SER A 158 -8.14 -4.25 -7.44
CA SER A 158 -6.81 -4.18 -6.86
C SER A 158 -5.80 -3.70 -7.88
N HIS A 159 -5.00 -2.71 -7.52
CA HIS A 159 -4.05 -2.05 -8.42
C HIS A 159 -2.71 -1.78 -7.74
N ALA A 160 -1.63 -1.80 -8.51
CA ALA A 160 -0.33 -1.31 -8.10
C ALA A 160 -0.03 0.05 -8.71
N VAL A 161 0.61 0.94 -7.96
CA VAL A 161 0.96 2.30 -8.40
C VAL A 161 2.44 2.55 -8.20
N ASP A 162 3.12 2.95 -9.27
CA ASP A 162 4.42 3.59 -9.21
C ASP A 162 4.20 5.11 -9.10
N PRO A 163 4.55 5.73 -7.97
CA PRO A 163 4.38 7.17 -7.80
C PRO A 163 5.44 8.00 -8.52
N GLY A 164 6.46 7.37 -9.11
CA GLY A 164 7.66 8.02 -9.61
C GLY A 164 8.71 8.28 -8.52
N TRP A 165 9.81 8.89 -8.92
CA TRP A 165 10.84 9.36 -7.99
C TRP A 165 10.56 10.80 -7.58
N VAL A 166 9.81 10.96 -6.50
CA VAL A 166 9.26 12.24 -6.03
C VAL A 166 10.02 12.82 -4.83
N PRO A 167 10.04 14.16 -4.63
CA PRO A 167 10.78 14.84 -3.58
C PRO A 167 10.13 14.68 -2.19
N THR A 168 10.22 13.46 -1.66
CA THR A 168 9.83 13.09 -0.30
C THR A 168 11.07 12.86 0.57
N ARG A 169 10.87 12.51 1.85
CA ARG A 169 12.00 12.11 2.72
C ARG A 169 12.75 10.90 2.16
N MET A 170 12.06 9.96 1.50
CA MET A 170 12.67 8.79 0.88
C MET A 170 13.37 9.14 -0.44
N GLY A 171 12.73 9.90 -1.32
CA GLY A 171 13.27 10.26 -2.63
C GLY A 171 14.35 11.32 -2.59
N GLY A 172 14.40 12.13 -1.52
CA GLY A 172 15.35 13.24 -1.39
C GLY A 172 14.96 14.49 -2.19
N ARG A 173 15.65 15.60 -1.92
CA ARG A 173 15.33 16.90 -2.52
C ARG A 173 15.63 16.98 -4.02
N GLY A 174 16.46 16.08 -4.54
CA GLY A 174 16.87 16.04 -5.96
C GLY A 174 15.98 15.15 -6.83
N ALA A 175 14.90 14.61 -6.28
CA ALA A 175 13.96 13.78 -7.04
C ALA A 175 13.28 14.62 -8.15
N PRO A 176 13.25 14.12 -9.39
CA PRO A 176 12.85 14.91 -10.55
C PRO A 176 11.34 14.95 -10.81
N ASP A 177 10.59 13.98 -10.27
CA ASP A 177 9.18 13.81 -10.59
C ASP A 177 8.28 14.74 -9.77
N ASP A 178 7.14 15.10 -10.35
CA ASP A 178 6.15 15.97 -9.70
C ASP A 178 5.45 15.23 -8.53
N LEU A 179 5.50 15.84 -7.36
CA LEU A 179 4.91 15.27 -6.13
C LEU A 179 3.38 15.20 -6.22
N THR A 180 2.75 16.11 -6.95
CA THR A 180 1.29 16.12 -7.14
C THR A 180 0.88 14.96 -8.02
N ALA A 181 1.51 14.79 -9.19
CA ALA A 181 1.28 13.64 -10.06
C ALA A 181 1.55 12.30 -9.34
N GLY A 182 2.54 12.29 -8.42
CA GLY A 182 2.91 11.11 -7.64
C GLY A 182 1.83 10.65 -6.66
N HIS A 183 0.97 11.53 -6.14
CA HIS A 183 -0.10 11.12 -5.21
C HIS A 183 -1.51 11.04 -5.85
N GLU A 184 -1.74 11.73 -6.95
CA GLU A 184 -3.05 11.77 -7.60
C GLU A 184 -3.54 10.42 -8.11
N THR A 185 -2.62 9.56 -8.59
CA THR A 185 -3.00 8.26 -9.17
C THR A 185 -3.63 7.35 -8.13
N GLN A 186 -3.07 7.29 -6.93
CA GLN A 186 -3.61 6.44 -5.86
C GLN A 186 -4.92 6.97 -5.29
N ALA A 187 -5.07 8.30 -5.18
CA ALA A 187 -6.33 8.92 -4.77
C ALA A 187 -7.44 8.64 -5.79
N TRP A 188 -7.14 8.83 -7.07
CA TRP A 188 -8.05 8.53 -8.18
C TRP A 188 -8.48 7.06 -8.21
N LEU A 189 -7.57 6.10 -8.09
CA LEU A 189 -7.89 4.67 -8.05
C LEU A 189 -8.76 4.29 -6.86
N ALA A 190 -8.62 4.98 -5.72
CA ALA A 190 -9.39 4.70 -4.52
C ALA A 190 -10.86 5.14 -4.64
N THR A 191 -11.21 6.09 -5.52
CA THR A 191 -12.52 6.74 -5.51
C THR A 191 -13.27 6.73 -6.84
N HIS A 192 -12.56 6.67 -7.99
CA HIS A 192 -13.19 6.75 -9.30
C HIS A 192 -13.80 5.41 -9.75
N HIS A 193 -14.95 5.48 -10.42
CA HIS A 193 -15.66 4.28 -10.88
C HIS A 193 -15.23 3.82 -12.28
N ASP A 194 -14.84 4.76 -13.15
CA ASP A 194 -14.48 4.48 -14.54
C ASP A 194 -12.97 4.33 -14.69
N VAL A 195 -12.45 3.21 -14.20
CA VAL A 195 -11.03 2.84 -14.30
C VAL A 195 -10.86 1.70 -15.30
N THR A 196 -9.97 1.85 -16.27
CA THR A 196 -9.67 0.81 -17.26
C THR A 196 -8.18 0.51 -17.32
N PRO A 197 -7.73 -0.74 -17.00
CA PRO A 197 -8.52 -1.88 -16.57
C PRO A 197 -9.18 -1.67 -15.21
N SER A 198 -10.34 -2.29 -14.97
CA SER A 198 -11.10 -2.16 -13.71
C SER A 198 -10.40 -2.78 -12.50
N THR A 199 -9.47 -3.71 -12.72
CA THR A 199 -8.61 -4.35 -11.72
C THR A 199 -7.33 -4.85 -12.38
N GLY A 200 -6.28 -5.18 -11.61
CA GLY A 200 -5.04 -5.77 -12.09
C GLY A 200 -4.11 -4.82 -12.84
N GLY A 201 -4.34 -3.50 -12.77
CA GLY A 201 -3.49 -2.51 -13.43
C GLY A 201 -2.24 -2.20 -12.61
N TYR A 202 -1.10 -2.01 -13.32
CA TYR A 202 0.09 -1.32 -12.81
C TYR A 202 0.13 0.08 -13.43
N TRP A 203 0.15 1.10 -12.59
CA TRP A 203 -0.11 2.49 -12.97
C TRP A 203 1.06 3.41 -12.69
N TYR A 204 1.28 4.37 -13.58
CA TYR A 204 2.17 5.51 -13.41
C TYR A 204 1.48 6.76 -13.96
N HIS A 205 1.23 7.77 -13.12
CA HIS A 205 0.58 9.02 -13.48
C HIS A 205 -0.73 8.81 -14.29
N ARG A 206 -1.65 7.98 -13.74
CA ARG A 206 -2.94 7.59 -14.34
C ARG A 206 -2.83 6.86 -15.69
N GLN A 207 -1.65 6.39 -16.07
CA GLN A 207 -1.41 5.59 -17.27
C GLN A 207 -0.98 4.18 -16.86
N THR A 208 -1.55 3.17 -17.51
CA THR A 208 -1.10 1.78 -17.32
C THR A 208 0.26 1.55 -17.93
N ARG A 209 1.05 0.73 -17.25
CA ARG A 209 2.35 0.26 -17.70
C ARG A 209 2.43 -1.26 -17.57
N THR A 210 3.34 -1.87 -18.31
CA THR A 210 3.61 -3.30 -18.18
C THR A 210 4.45 -3.53 -16.92
N PRO A 211 4.00 -4.35 -15.95
CA PRO A 211 4.80 -4.67 -14.78
C PRO A 211 5.83 -5.77 -15.10
N HIS A 212 6.68 -6.11 -14.12
CA HIS A 212 7.57 -7.26 -14.22
C HIS A 212 6.78 -8.55 -14.52
N PRO A 213 7.19 -9.41 -15.48
CA PRO A 213 6.42 -10.59 -15.90
C PRO A 213 6.02 -11.54 -14.77
N ALA A 214 6.88 -11.72 -13.76
CA ALA A 214 6.58 -12.57 -12.61
C ALA A 214 5.33 -12.13 -11.82
N THR A 215 4.95 -10.86 -11.87
CA THR A 215 3.76 -10.36 -11.17
C THR A 215 2.46 -10.95 -11.72
N GLN A 216 2.47 -11.40 -12.98
CA GLN A 216 1.35 -12.01 -13.68
C GLN A 216 1.44 -13.54 -13.73
N ASP A 217 2.51 -14.12 -13.21
CA ASP A 217 2.69 -15.57 -13.11
C ASP A 217 1.88 -16.11 -11.93
N GLU A 218 0.82 -16.86 -12.21
CA GLU A 218 -0.08 -17.45 -11.22
C GLU A 218 0.66 -18.38 -10.23
N GLN A 219 1.71 -19.08 -10.69
CA GLN A 219 2.50 -19.94 -9.83
C GLN A 219 3.31 -19.10 -8.83
N PHE A 220 3.95 -18.03 -9.28
CA PHE A 220 4.69 -17.12 -8.39
C PHE A 220 3.76 -16.40 -7.43
N GLN A 221 2.59 -15.95 -7.88
CA GLN A 221 1.55 -15.36 -7.01
C GLN A 221 1.14 -16.33 -5.89
N ALA A 222 0.86 -17.59 -6.25
CA ALA A 222 0.49 -18.62 -5.27
C ALA A 222 1.62 -18.91 -4.27
N GLN A 223 2.86 -19.01 -4.74
CA GLN A 223 4.03 -19.23 -3.89
C GLN A 223 4.27 -18.06 -2.92
N LEU A 224 4.12 -16.81 -3.39
CA LEU A 224 4.25 -15.63 -2.55
C LEU A 224 3.20 -15.60 -1.44
N LEU A 225 1.92 -15.80 -1.78
CA LEU A 225 0.84 -15.84 -0.81
C LEU A 225 1.07 -16.93 0.24
N GLN A 226 1.45 -18.13 -0.18
CA GLN A 226 1.77 -19.23 0.75
C GLN A 226 3.00 -18.92 1.63
N ALA A 227 4.00 -18.22 1.10
CA ALA A 227 5.17 -17.80 1.88
C ALA A 227 4.78 -16.77 2.95
N LEU A 228 3.91 -15.82 2.60
CA LEU A 228 3.39 -14.81 3.54
C LEU A 228 2.47 -15.42 4.58
N GLU A 229 1.61 -16.36 4.21
CA GLU A 229 0.78 -17.14 5.15
C GLU A 229 1.65 -17.86 6.18
N ARG A 230 2.69 -18.58 5.72
CA ARG A 230 3.63 -19.26 6.64
C ARG A 230 4.38 -18.27 7.55
N HIS A 231 4.74 -17.10 7.02
CA HIS A 231 5.49 -16.08 7.77
C HIS A 231 4.62 -15.40 8.84
N THR A 232 3.34 -15.16 8.55
CA THR A 232 2.42 -14.41 9.42
C THR A 232 1.53 -15.29 10.28
N GLY A 233 1.35 -16.56 9.88
CA GLY A 233 0.37 -17.48 10.47
C GLY A 233 -1.09 -17.16 10.11
N ILE A 234 -1.33 -16.25 9.15
CA ILE A 234 -2.67 -15.80 8.73
C ILE A 234 -2.89 -16.16 7.26
N ALA A 235 -3.91 -16.98 7.00
CA ALA A 235 -4.36 -17.29 5.64
C ALA A 235 -5.24 -16.16 5.08
N LEU A 236 -5.35 -16.13 3.76
CA LEU A 236 -6.36 -15.30 3.07
C LEU A 236 -7.61 -16.14 2.84
N ASP A 237 -8.76 -15.61 3.22
CA ASP A 237 -10.08 -16.17 2.96
C ASP A 237 -10.59 -15.78 1.55
#